data_add295080f1c5bc1f176f13cf6eb7581
#
_entry.id   add295080f1c5bc1f176f13cf6eb7581
#
_cell.length_a   1.000
_cell.length_b   1.000
_cell.length_c   1.000
_cell.angle_alpha   90.00
_cell.angle_beta   90.00
_cell.angle_gamma   90.00
#
_symmetry.space_group_name_H-M   'P 1'
#
loop_
_entity.id
_entity.type
_entity.pdbx_description
1 polymer ?
#
loop_
_entity_poly.entity_id
_entity_poly.type
_entity_poly.pdbx_seq_one_letter_code
_entity_poly.pdbx_strand_id
1 'polypeptide(L)'
;MEKTFKEIQYDHQYEVTQNHPEWFDNDGCFGTFRKKTYRFVLKDCMNNLYEPLRTTVRESPLNVLRYFTENGIGWWSGARPSNHLCSSQISCINHLFPLRYDHDAVLSIANGVAAMAGEKPFEDVLEIGGDKVMPGYIAFELVTSKDYLNEAKDGVLSRGSQCTSVDAAIVVKRGDKVYILPIEWKFVEEYGRDDKSRNVFSRKEKRWHYSGDERIRRYFESGLVPGSEQIIFEKGQNPIGTVFFQEPFYQLMRQTLWAEQVIANKDAFFHGASDYIHVHVVPEANTTLRDKTYSKVDWDNGKGMIATWKANLKHPEKYVCIDPKKLFKGIIEDDVLSARYSNLLKYLETRYW
;
A
#
# COMPACT_ATOMS: atom_id res chain seq x y z
N MET A 1 13.35 -8.46 -27.09
CA MET A 1 13.33 -7.74 -25.79
C MET A 1 12.85 -8.73 -24.75
N GLU A 2 13.50 -8.76 -23.62
CA GLU A 2 13.08 -9.52 -22.47
C GLU A 2 11.77 -8.93 -21.92
N LYS A 3 10.84 -9.78 -21.48
CA LYS A 3 9.57 -9.31 -20.91
C LYS A 3 9.79 -8.61 -19.57
N THR A 4 9.09 -7.53 -19.33
CA THR A 4 9.05 -6.89 -18.02
C THR A 4 8.35 -7.79 -17.00
N PHE A 5 8.58 -7.56 -15.70
CA PHE A 5 7.88 -8.29 -14.63
C PHE A 5 6.36 -8.22 -14.82
N LYS A 6 5.84 -7.08 -15.19
CA LYS A 6 4.41 -6.86 -15.45
C LYS A 6 3.88 -7.72 -16.59
N GLU A 7 4.63 -7.81 -17.69
CA GLU A 7 4.25 -8.66 -18.83
C GLU A 7 4.30 -10.14 -18.47
N ILE A 8 5.31 -10.55 -17.67
CA ILE A 8 5.41 -11.90 -17.13
C ILE A 8 4.20 -12.20 -16.25
N GLN A 9 3.82 -11.27 -15.36
CA GLN A 9 2.66 -11.44 -14.49
C GLN A 9 1.33 -11.48 -15.25
N TYR A 10 1.18 -10.78 -16.34
CA TYR A 10 -0.02 -10.89 -17.18
C TYR A 10 -0.19 -12.30 -17.76
N ASP A 11 0.90 -12.92 -18.17
CA ASP A 11 0.88 -14.29 -18.69
C ASP A 11 0.64 -15.28 -17.55
N HIS A 12 1.39 -15.16 -16.47
CA HIS A 12 1.28 -16.03 -15.30
C HIS A 12 -0.14 -16.02 -14.70
N GLN A 13 -0.72 -14.84 -14.47
CA GLN A 13 -2.06 -14.73 -13.90
C GLN A 13 -3.12 -15.37 -14.82
N TYR A 14 -2.97 -15.26 -16.13
CA TYR A 14 -3.83 -15.95 -17.07
C TYR A 14 -3.65 -17.47 -16.98
N GLU A 15 -2.41 -17.99 -16.96
CA GLU A 15 -2.11 -19.41 -16.80
C GLU A 15 -2.68 -19.98 -15.50
N VAL A 16 -2.59 -19.23 -14.39
CA VAL A 16 -3.21 -19.63 -13.12
C VAL A 16 -4.72 -19.81 -13.25
N THR A 17 -5.41 -18.94 -13.99
CA THR A 17 -6.87 -19.12 -14.20
C THR A 17 -7.20 -20.33 -15.06
N GLN A 18 -6.29 -20.76 -15.93
CA GLN A 18 -6.50 -21.96 -16.75
C GLN A 18 -6.20 -23.25 -15.97
N ASN A 19 -5.19 -23.21 -15.10
CA ASN A 19 -4.75 -24.36 -14.31
C ASN A 19 -5.58 -24.57 -13.04
N HIS A 20 -6.19 -23.51 -12.52
CA HIS A 20 -7.01 -23.48 -11.30
C HIS A 20 -8.34 -22.75 -11.54
N PRO A 21 -9.15 -23.18 -12.52
CA PRO A 21 -10.40 -22.50 -12.86
C PRO A 21 -11.38 -22.46 -11.68
N GLU A 22 -11.32 -23.42 -10.75
CA GLU A 22 -12.12 -23.50 -9.54
C GLU A 22 -11.90 -22.31 -8.60
N TRP A 23 -10.69 -21.73 -8.60
CA TRP A 23 -10.40 -20.53 -7.78
C TRP A 23 -11.05 -19.27 -8.32
N PHE A 24 -11.51 -19.27 -9.55
CA PHE A 24 -12.08 -18.15 -10.27
C PHE A 24 -13.52 -18.41 -10.73
N ASP A 25 -14.21 -19.39 -10.13
CA ASP A 25 -15.60 -19.75 -10.47
C ASP A 25 -15.78 -20.09 -11.96
N ASN A 26 -14.75 -20.66 -12.58
CA ASN A 26 -14.69 -20.97 -14.02
C ASN A 26 -14.91 -19.73 -14.93
N ASP A 27 -14.52 -18.53 -14.48
CA ASP A 27 -14.74 -17.25 -15.19
C ASP A 27 -14.18 -17.22 -16.63
N GLY A 28 -13.05 -17.90 -16.87
CA GLY A 28 -12.42 -18.04 -18.19
C GLY A 28 -11.74 -16.77 -18.71
N CYS A 29 -11.71 -15.67 -17.96
CA CYS A 29 -11.05 -14.41 -18.36
C CYS A 29 -11.66 -13.70 -19.60
N PHE A 30 -10.85 -12.89 -20.29
CA PHE A 30 -11.24 -12.04 -21.40
C PHE A 30 -12.34 -11.03 -21.04
N GLY A 31 -12.30 -10.54 -19.82
CA GLY A 31 -13.14 -9.44 -19.35
C GLY A 31 -12.68 -8.07 -19.86
N THR A 32 -13.49 -7.06 -19.60
CA THR A 32 -13.23 -5.69 -20.03
C THR A 32 -12.68 -4.85 -18.88
N PHE A 33 -11.57 -4.15 -19.15
CA PHE A 33 -10.99 -3.15 -18.25
C PHE A 33 -10.68 -1.87 -19.03
N ARG A 34 -11.15 -0.71 -18.56
CA ARG A 34 -10.99 0.58 -19.24
C ARG A 34 -11.36 0.54 -20.74
N LYS A 35 -12.50 -0.09 -21.05
CA LYS A 35 -13.07 -0.22 -22.40
C LYS A 35 -12.29 -1.13 -23.37
N LYS A 36 -11.35 -1.93 -22.87
CA LYS A 36 -10.59 -2.90 -23.68
C LYS A 36 -10.69 -4.28 -23.05
N THR A 37 -10.73 -5.30 -23.89
CA THR A 37 -10.73 -6.71 -23.46
C THR A 37 -9.31 -7.23 -23.35
N TYR A 38 -9.02 -7.93 -22.25
CA TYR A 38 -7.71 -8.51 -22.00
C TYR A 38 -7.84 -9.93 -21.45
N ARG A 39 -6.88 -10.81 -21.78
CA ARG A 39 -6.84 -12.20 -21.30
C ARG A 39 -6.60 -12.33 -19.80
N PHE A 40 -5.98 -11.34 -19.16
CA PHE A 40 -5.70 -11.28 -17.73
C PHE A 40 -6.72 -10.43 -16.96
N VAL A 41 -7.91 -10.29 -17.49
CA VAL A 41 -9.03 -9.59 -16.84
C VAL A 41 -10.22 -10.54 -16.76
N LEU A 42 -10.76 -10.69 -15.57
CA LEU A 42 -11.93 -11.53 -15.31
C LEU A 42 -13.22 -10.85 -15.80
N LYS A 43 -14.23 -11.66 -16.10
CA LYS A 43 -15.58 -11.16 -16.46
C LYS A 43 -16.30 -10.68 -15.19
N ASP A 44 -16.23 -11.46 -14.10
CA ASP A 44 -16.75 -11.07 -12.81
C ASP A 44 -15.60 -10.63 -11.86
N CYS A 45 -15.72 -9.43 -11.36
CA CYS A 45 -14.73 -8.83 -10.45
C CYS A 45 -14.62 -9.54 -9.10
N MET A 46 -15.68 -10.21 -8.64
CA MET A 46 -15.67 -10.96 -7.38
C MET A 46 -14.70 -12.14 -7.44
N ASN A 47 -14.54 -12.74 -8.61
CA ASN A 47 -13.65 -13.87 -8.81
C ASN A 47 -12.17 -13.52 -8.68
N ASN A 48 -11.81 -12.24 -8.60
CA ASN A 48 -10.44 -11.79 -8.32
C ASN A 48 -10.07 -11.85 -6.82
N LEU A 49 -11.06 -11.94 -5.94
CA LEU A 49 -10.85 -12.14 -4.52
C LEU A 49 -10.56 -13.62 -4.21
N TYR A 50 -9.73 -13.87 -3.19
CA TYR A 50 -9.59 -15.20 -2.60
C TYR A 50 -10.98 -15.73 -2.19
N GLU A 51 -11.30 -16.97 -2.49
CA GLU A 51 -12.66 -17.51 -2.42
C GLU A 51 -13.37 -17.23 -1.08
N PRO A 52 -12.78 -17.47 0.10
CA PRO A 52 -13.44 -17.18 1.38
C PRO A 52 -13.83 -15.71 1.57
N LEU A 53 -13.18 -14.76 0.86
CA LEU A 53 -13.49 -13.32 0.94
C LEU A 53 -14.72 -12.91 0.12
N ARG A 54 -15.26 -13.80 -0.71
CA ARG A 54 -16.45 -13.54 -1.56
C ARG A 54 -17.75 -13.75 -0.79
N THR A 55 -17.66 -14.15 0.47
CA THR A 55 -18.85 -14.44 1.28
C THR A 55 -19.81 -13.25 1.32
N THR A 56 -21.12 -13.56 1.17
CA THR A 56 -22.21 -12.60 1.34
C THR A 56 -22.86 -12.70 2.73
N VAL A 57 -22.39 -13.65 3.55
CA VAL A 57 -22.85 -13.77 4.93
C VAL A 57 -22.48 -12.51 5.69
N ARG A 58 -23.48 -11.76 6.13
CA ARG A 58 -23.30 -10.43 6.72
C ARG A 58 -22.36 -10.45 7.92
N GLU A 59 -22.51 -11.41 8.80
CA GLU A 59 -21.73 -11.49 10.05
C GLU A 59 -20.36 -12.16 9.86
N SER A 60 -20.04 -12.63 8.65
CA SER A 60 -18.73 -13.23 8.41
C SER A 60 -17.60 -12.20 8.56
N PRO A 61 -16.57 -12.50 9.34
CA PRO A 61 -15.39 -11.64 9.45
C PRO A 61 -14.63 -11.51 8.13
N LEU A 62 -14.84 -12.45 7.20
CA LEU A 62 -14.20 -12.46 5.88
C LEU A 62 -14.99 -11.70 4.81
N ASN A 63 -16.12 -11.06 5.17
CA ASN A 63 -16.92 -10.27 4.22
C ASN A 63 -16.24 -8.94 3.91
N VAL A 64 -15.34 -8.95 2.93
CA VAL A 64 -14.59 -7.78 2.50
C VAL A 64 -15.48 -6.69 1.90
N LEU A 65 -16.56 -7.05 1.20
CA LEU A 65 -17.49 -6.07 0.63
C LEU A 65 -18.19 -5.28 1.74
N ARG A 66 -18.60 -5.94 2.82
CA ARG A 66 -19.16 -5.27 3.98
C ARG A 66 -18.15 -4.32 4.61
N TYR A 67 -16.91 -4.79 4.82
CA TYR A 67 -15.85 -3.95 5.38
C TYR A 67 -15.66 -2.67 4.56
N PHE A 68 -15.56 -2.77 3.24
CA PHE A 68 -15.40 -1.62 2.36
C PHE A 68 -16.61 -0.69 2.40
N THR A 69 -17.82 -1.24 2.36
CA THR A 69 -19.05 -0.44 2.35
C THR A 69 -19.26 0.30 3.68
N GLU A 70 -19.13 -0.39 4.81
CA GLU A 70 -19.37 0.21 6.14
C GLU A 70 -18.29 1.24 6.51
N ASN A 71 -17.06 1.07 6.00
CA ASN A 71 -15.99 2.05 6.18
C ASN A 71 -15.96 3.15 5.09
N GLY A 72 -16.93 3.18 4.18
CA GLY A 72 -16.96 4.15 3.09
C GLY A 72 -15.75 4.09 2.17
N ILE A 73 -15.16 2.89 1.99
CA ILE A 73 -13.98 2.68 1.15
C ILE A 73 -14.40 2.43 -0.29
N GLY A 74 -13.88 3.23 -1.21
CA GLY A 74 -14.02 3.00 -2.64
C GLY A 74 -13.01 1.97 -3.16
N TRP A 75 -13.43 1.20 -4.15
CA TRP A 75 -12.52 0.36 -4.92
C TRP A 75 -11.85 1.19 -6.02
N TRP A 76 -10.59 0.90 -6.34
CA TRP A 76 -9.88 1.62 -7.42
C TRP A 76 -10.56 1.52 -8.79
N SER A 77 -11.34 0.48 -9.02
CA SER A 77 -12.11 0.27 -10.25
C SER A 77 -13.52 0.88 -10.22
N GLY A 78 -13.93 1.52 -9.13
CA GLY A 78 -15.26 2.12 -8.96
C GLY A 78 -16.06 1.53 -7.81
N ALA A 79 -17.28 1.02 -8.07
CA ALA A 79 -18.18 0.53 -7.02
C ALA A 79 -17.88 -0.91 -6.55
N ARG A 80 -17.01 -1.65 -7.22
CA ARG A 80 -16.72 -3.06 -6.97
C ARG A 80 -15.23 -3.35 -7.03
N PRO A 81 -14.75 -4.51 -6.54
CA PRO A 81 -13.38 -4.96 -6.68
C PRO A 81 -12.87 -4.86 -8.12
N SER A 82 -11.57 -4.69 -8.30
CA SER A 82 -10.99 -4.72 -9.64
C SER A 82 -11.05 -6.13 -10.21
N ASN A 83 -11.50 -6.27 -11.46
CA ASN A 83 -11.43 -7.52 -12.20
C ASN A 83 -10.09 -7.74 -12.92
N HIS A 84 -9.15 -6.80 -12.78
CA HIS A 84 -7.79 -6.91 -13.31
C HIS A 84 -6.95 -7.79 -12.37
N LEU A 85 -6.50 -8.96 -12.84
CA LEU A 85 -5.78 -9.96 -12.03
C LEU A 85 -4.52 -9.43 -11.35
N CYS A 86 -3.86 -8.43 -11.95
CA CYS A 86 -2.65 -7.80 -11.39
C CYS A 86 -2.96 -6.51 -10.61
N SER A 87 -4.14 -6.37 -10.00
CA SER A 87 -4.45 -5.24 -9.12
C SER A 87 -3.68 -5.35 -7.81
N SER A 88 -2.89 -4.33 -7.45
CA SER A 88 -2.18 -4.27 -6.15
C SER A 88 -3.13 -4.22 -4.97
N GLN A 89 -4.24 -3.47 -5.06
CA GLN A 89 -5.28 -3.45 -4.04
C GLN A 89 -5.83 -4.86 -3.76
N ILE A 90 -6.17 -5.61 -4.82
CA ILE A 90 -6.67 -6.98 -4.67
C ILE A 90 -5.58 -7.91 -4.15
N SER A 91 -4.33 -7.74 -4.60
CA SER A 91 -3.19 -8.49 -4.06
C SER A 91 -3.03 -8.25 -2.56
N CYS A 92 -3.02 -7.00 -2.09
CA CYS A 92 -2.97 -6.65 -0.67
C CYS A 92 -4.10 -7.32 0.12
N ILE A 93 -5.34 -7.20 -0.36
CA ILE A 93 -6.52 -7.78 0.27
C ILE A 93 -6.44 -9.31 0.33
N ASN A 94 -6.07 -9.97 -0.76
CA ASN A 94 -5.97 -11.43 -0.80
C ASN A 94 -4.89 -11.97 0.15
N HIS A 95 -3.82 -11.20 0.38
CA HIS A 95 -2.76 -11.58 1.33
C HIS A 95 -3.18 -11.34 2.78
N LEU A 96 -3.63 -10.15 3.10
CA LEU A 96 -3.73 -9.68 4.49
C LEU A 96 -5.13 -9.79 5.08
N PHE A 97 -6.19 -9.67 4.29
CA PHE A 97 -7.56 -9.67 4.83
C PHE A 97 -7.95 -10.98 5.51
N PRO A 98 -7.53 -12.18 5.02
CA PRO A 98 -7.80 -13.45 5.70
C PRO A 98 -7.20 -13.54 7.11
N LEU A 99 -6.13 -12.77 7.39
CA LEU A 99 -5.42 -12.77 8.68
C LEU A 99 -6.01 -11.76 9.67
N ARG A 100 -6.87 -10.86 9.23
CA ARG A 100 -7.24 -9.62 9.92
C ARG A 100 -7.69 -9.79 11.37
N TYR A 101 -8.28 -10.92 11.72
CA TYR A 101 -8.81 -11.22 13.05
C TYR A 101 -7.97 -12.25 13.82
N ASP A 102 -6.87 -12.70 13.28
CA ASP A 102 -5.98 -13.65 13.93
C ASP A 102 -4.76 -12.91 14.52
N HIS A 103 -4.77 -12.75 15.84
CA HIS A 103 -3.72 -12.07 16.61
C HIS A 103 -2.34 -12.64 16.29
N ASP A 104 -2.18 -13.97 16.33
CA ASP A 104 -0.89 -14.63 16.19
C ASP A 104 -0.33 -14.49 14.77
N ALA A 105 -1.22 -14.62 13.78
CA ALA A 105 -0.83 -14.44 12.37
C ALA A 105 -0.40 -13.00 12.10
N VAL A 106 -1.11 -12.00 12.62
CA VAL A 106 -0.76 -10.58 12.42
C VAL A 106 0.50 -10.21 13.21
N LEU A 107 0.69 -10.74 14.41
CA LEU A 107 1.93 -10.56 15.18
C LEU A 107 3.12 -11.18 14.44
N SER A 108 2.95 -12.35 13.82
CA SER A 108 3.97 -12.98 12.97
C SER A 108 4.36 -12.11 11.77
N ILE A 109 3.39 -11.52 11.06
CA ILE A 109 3.63 -10.54 9.99
C ILE A 109 4.42 -9.32 10.52
N ALA A 110 3.99 -8.75 11.64
CA ALA A 110 4.66 -7.59 12.25
C ALA A 110 6.09 -7.90 12.66
N ASN A 111 6.35 -9.10 13.20
CA ASN A 111 7.68 -9.54 13.58
C ASN A 111 8.60 -9.80 12.37
N GLY A 112 8.04 -10.19 11.23
CA GLY A 112 8.76 -10.21 9.95
C GLY A 112 9.25 -8.81 9.55
N VAL A 113 8.42 -7.78 9.74
CA VAL A 113 8.80 -6.38 9.53
C VAL A 113 9.89 -5.93 10.51
N ALA A 114 9.74 -6.24 11.81
CA ALA A 114 10.73 -5.90 12.85
C ALA A 114 12.11 -6.49 12.50
N ALA A 115 12.16 -7.77 12.12
CA ALA A 115 13.40 -8.44 11.73
C ALA A 115 14.08 -7.75 10.52
N MET A 116 13.31 -7.33 9.51
CA MET A 116 13.83 -6.60 8.35
C MET A 116 14.31 -5.19 8.68
N ALA A 117 13.73 -4.55 9.70
CA ALA A 117 14.16 -3.26 10.23
C ALA A 117 15.40 -3.36 11.14
N GLY A 118 15.83 -4.57 11.50
CA GLY A 118 16.87 -4.79 12.52
C GLY A 118 16.41 -4.50 13.94
N GLU A 119 15.09 -4.51 14.15
CA GLU A 119 14.43 -4.25 15.42
C GLU A 119 14.14 -5.53 16.19
N LYS A 120 13.98 -5.41 17.51
CA LYS A 120 13.50 -6.52 18.35
C LYS A 120 12.05 -6.86 17.99
N PRO A 121 11.63 -8.11 18.19
CA PRO A 121 10.24 -8.51 17.97
C PRO A 121 9.26 -7.65 18.79
N PHE A 122 8.08 -7.42 18.21
CA PHE A 122 6.93 -6.89 18.94
C PHE A 122 6.32 -7.97 19.84
N GLU A 123 5.74 -7.54 20.94
CA GLU A 123 5.17 -8.42 21.96
C GLU A 123 3.66 -8.62 21.75
N ASP A 124 3.02 -7.67 21.07
CA ASP A 124 1.56 -7.66 20.92
C ASP A 124 1.13 -6.89 19.68
N VAL A 125 -0.05 -7.21 19.16
CA VAL A 125 -0.79 -6.43 18.18
C VAL A 125 -2.06 -5.89 18.78
N LEU A 126 -2.40 -4.64 18.45
CA LEU A 126 -3.55 -3.95 19.01
C LEU A 126 -4.65 -3.84 17.96
N GLU A 127 -5.91 -4.00 18.38
CA GLU A 127 -7.03 -3.80 17.47
C GLU A 127 -7.12 -2.35 17.01
N ILE A 128 -7.32 -2.16 15.71
CA ILE A 128 -7.61 -0.87 15.10
C ILE A 128 -9.10 -0.84 14.78
N GLY A 129 -9.81 0.11 15.35
CA GLY A 129 -11.24 0.24 15.10
C GLY A 129 -11.84 1.36 15.91
N GLY A 130 -13.09 1.69 15.60
CA GLY A 130 -13.85 2.74 16.25
C GLY A 130 -15.26 2.80 15.65
N ASP A 131 -16.02 3.85 15.97
CA ASP A 131 -17.44 3.99 15.60
C ASP A 131 -17.74 3.80 14.11
N LYS A 132 -16.73 4.01 13.25
CA LYS A 132 -16.87 3.94 11.78
C LYS A 132 -15.91 2.95 11.11
N VAL A 133 -15.09 2.26 11.88
CA VAL A 133 -14.12 1.28 11.36
C VAL A 133 -14.33 -0.02 12.12
N MET A 134 -14.70 -1.07 11.41
CA MET A 134 -14.85 -2.41 12.01
C MET A 134 -13.54 -2.80 12.68
N PRO A 135 -13.53 -3.11 13.99
CA PRO A 135 -12.32 -3.46 14.71
C PRO A 135 -11.65 -4.72 14.14
N GLY A 136 -10.34 -4.79 14.26
CA GLY A 136 -9.50 -5.91 13.83
C GLY A 136 -8.05 -5.51 13.89
N TYR A 137 -7.12 -6.46 13.75
CA TYR A 137 -5.68 -6.19 13.87
C TYR A 137 -5.07 -5.56 12.61
N ILE A 138 -5.76 -5.58 11.48
CA ILE A 138 -5.35 -4.90 10.24
C ILE A 138 -6.48 -4.00 9.76
N ALA A 139 -6.20 -2.72 9.53
CA ALA A 139 -7.09 -1.80 8.83
C ALA A 139 -6.62 -1.62 7.38
N PHE A 140 -7.57 -1.51 6.44
CA PHE A 140 -7.30 -1.37 5.01
C PHE A 140 -7.75 -0.02 4.49
N GLU A 141 -7.05 0.49 3.46
CA GLU A 141 -7.35 1.76 2.79
C GLU A 141 -7.59 2.90 3.79
N LEU A 142 -6.74 2.95 4.78
CA LEU A 142 -6.94 3.78 5.96
C LEU A 142 -6.65 5.24 5.68
N VAL A 143 -7.59 6.08 6.06
CA VAL A 143 -7.49 7.55 6.07
C VAL A 143 -7.81 8.03 7.47
N THR A 144 -7.01 8.96 7.99
CA THR A 144 -7.30 9.61 9.28
C THR A 144 -8.54 10.48 9.21
N SER A 145 -9.24 10.63 10.34
CA SER A 145 -10.38 11.54 10.45
C SER A 145 -9.96 13.02 10.37
N LYS A 146 -8.70 13.32 10.72
CA LYS A 146 -8.09 14.64 10.62
C LYS A 146 -7.26 14.77 9.36
N ASP A 147 -7.32 15.92 8.73
CA ASP A 147 -6.47 16.28 7.59
C ASP A 147 -5.09 16.75 8.07
N TYR A 148 -4.22 15.81 8.38
CA TYR A 148 -2.88 16.09 8.87
C TYR A 148 -1.95 16.71 7.84
N LEU A 149 -2.24 16.56 6.55
CA LEU A 149 -1.37 17.01 5.47
C LEU A 149 -1.96 18.18 4.66
N ASN A 150 -3.08 18.76 5.12
CA ASN A 150 -3.79 19.84 4.42
C ASN A 150 -4.19 19.47 2.98
N GLU A 151 -4.66 18.23 2.80
CA GLU A 151 -5.01 17.65 1.49
C GLU A 151 -6.49 17.83 1.16
N ALA A 152 -7.35 18.05 2.16
CA ALA A 152 -8.78 18.20 1.97
C ALA A 152 -9.07 19.39 1.05
N LYS A 153 -10.03 19.19 0.16
CA LYS A 153 -10.62 20.27 -0.61
C LYS A 153 -11.98 20.58 -0.02
N ASP A 154 -12.20 21.86 0.29
CA ASP A 154 -13.44 22.33 0.91
C ASP A 154 -13.78 21.57 2.21
N GLY A 155 -12.75 21.19 2.97
CA GLY A 155 -12.89 20.42 4.23
C GLY A 155 -13.22 18.94 4.06
N VAL A 156 -13.25 18.42 2.83
CA VAL A 156 -13.57 17.00 2.55
C VAL A 156 -12.31 16.22 2.19
N LEU A 157 -12.03 15.19 2.97
CA LEU A 157 -11.02 14.20 2.65
C LEU A 157 -11.59 13.17 1.67
N SER A 158 -11.03 13.12 0.48
CA SER A 158 -11.46 12.20 -0.60
C SER A 158 -10.31 11.28 -0.97
N ARG A 159 -10.49 9.98 -0.76
CA ARG A 159 -9.47 8.96 -1.10
C ARG A 159 -9.04 9.07 -2.56
N GLY A 160 -7.75 8.84 -2.79
CA GLY A 160 -7.15 8.79 -4.12
C GLY A 160 -6.86 10.15 -4.77
N SER A 161 -7.41 11.24 -4.26
CA SER A 161 -7.16 12.58 -4.82
C SER A 161 -6.95 13.69 -3.79
N GLN A 162 -7.54 13.57 -2.62
CA GLN A 162 -7.61 14.64 -1.63
C GLN A 162 -7.32 14.16 -0.20
N CYS A 163 -6.63 13.04 -0.08
CA CYS A 163 -6.07 12.57 1.19
C CYS A 163 -4.98 11.53 0.94
N THR A 164 -4.04 11.45 1.87
CA THR A 164 -3.13 10.31 1.96
C THR A 164 -3.89 9.15 2.59
N SER A 165 -3.83 8.00 1.95
CA SER A 165 -4.27 6.71 2.49
C SER A 165 -3.10 5.74 2.49
N VAL A 166 -3.14 4.76 3.38
CA VAL A 166 -2.24 3.61 3.39
C VAL A 166 -3.03 2.36 3.02
N ASP A 167 -2.45 1.48 2.21
CA ASP A 167 -3.16 0.29 1.71
C ASP A 167 -3.57 -0.64 2.85
N ALA A 168 -2.70 -0.77 3.87
CA ALA A 168 -3.04 -1.43 5.13
C ALA A 168 -2.27 -0.78 6.29
N ALA A 169 -2.73 -0.99 7.52
CA ALA A 169 -2.03 -0.58 8.73
C ALA A 169 -2.19 -1.61 9.85
N ILE A 170 -1.13 -1.80 10.63
CA ILE A 170 -1.09 -2.63 11.84
C ILE A 170 -0.62 -1.74 12.98
N VAL A 171 -1.18 -1.89 14.17
CA VAL A 171 -0.68 -1.26 15.39
C VAL A 171 -0.11 -2.34 16.29
N VAL A 172 1.11 -2.13 16.76
CA VAL A 172 1.87 -3.12 17.54
C VAL A 172 2.46 -2.48 18.79
N LYS A 173 2.81 -3.32 19.77
CA LYS A 173 3.35 -2.91 21.04
C LYS A 173 4.65 -3.66 21.35
N ARG A 174 5.59 -2.94 21.97
CA ARG A 174 6.83 -3.47 22.56
C ARG A 174 7.16 -2.69 23.83
N GLY A 175 7.09 -3.35 24.98
CA GLY A 175 7.13 -2.67 26.29
C GLY A 175 6.01 -1.63 26.38
N ASP A 176 6.35 -0.41 26.76
CA ASP A 176 5.39 0.70 26.86
C ASP A 176 5.21 1.48 25.53
N LYS A 177 5.96 1.11 24.49
CA LYS A 177 5.89 1.81 23.20
C LYS A 177 4.90 1.16 22.25
N VAL A 178 4.06 1.99 21.65
CA VAL A 178 3.13 1.61 20.59
C VAL A 178 3.66 2.14 19.26
N TYR A 179 3.64 1.29 18.24
CA TYR A 179 4.11 1.57 16.88
C TYR A 179 2.99 1.43 15.89
N ILE A 180 3.05 2.21 14.82
CA ILE A 180 2.22 2.01 13.62
C ILE A 180 3.11 1.41 12.53
N LEU A 181 2.58 0.42 11.83
CA LEU A 181 3.16 -0.13 10.61
C LEU A 181 2.25 0.27 9.43
N PRO A 182 2.40 1.48 8.86
CA PRO A 182 1.72 1.83 7.62
C PRO A 182 2.32 1.02 6.48
N ILE A 183 1.45 0.37 5.69
CA ILE A 183 1.82 -0.54 4.62
C ILE A 183 1.38 0.05 3.29
N GLU A 184 2.32 0.20 2.38
CA GLU A 184 2.11 0.46 0.96
C GLU A 184 2.37 -0.81 0.18
N TRP A 185 1.41 -1.23 -0.64
CA TRP A 185 1.46 -2.49 -1.37
C TRP A 185 1.57 -2.29 -2.86
N LYS A 186 2.60 -2.85 -3.45
CA LYS A 186 2.81 -2.86 -4.91
C LYS A 186 2.84 -4.29 -5.42
N PHE A 187 2.40 -4.47 -6.66
CA PHE A 187 2.47 -5.75 -7.35
C PHE A 187 3.23 -5.59 -8.68
N VAL A 188 2.58 -5.09 -9.71
CA VAL A 188 3.17 -4.95 -11.05
C VAL A 188 3.38 -3.49 -11.47
N GLU A 189 3.37 -2.57 -10.51
CA GLU A 189 3.52 -1.16 -10.80
C GLU A 189 4.84 -0.86 -11.49
N GLU A 190 4.74 -0.06 -12.53
CA GLU A 190 5.83 0.55 -13.28
C GLU A 190 5.53 2.03 -13.40
N TYR A 191 6.44 2.87 -12.97
CA TYR A 191 6.26 4.30 -13.01
C TYR A 191 7.06 4.92 -14.16
N GLY A 192 6.35 5.70 -14.99
CA GLY A 192 6.98 6.60 -15.94
C GLY A 192 7.63 7.81 -15.26
N ARG A 193 8.15 8.72 -16.06
CA ARG A 193 8.61 10.02 -15.58
C ARG A 193 7.41 10.98 -15.55
N ASP A 194 6.83 11.15 -14.39
CA ASP A 194 5.70 12.04 -14.14
C ASP A 194 6.06 12.99 -12.99
N ASP A 195 6.58 14.15 -13.35
CA ASP A 195 7.00 15.18 -12.40
C ASP A 195 5.77 15.92 -11.85
N LYS A 196 5.39 15.56 -10.64
CA LYS A 196 4.20 16.10 -9.95
C LYS A 196 4.40 17.53 -9.43
N SER A 197 5.61 18.09 -9.52
CA SER A 197 5.85 19.52 -9.26
C SER A 197 5.33 20.44 -10.37
N ARG A 198 4.95 19.85 -11.51
CA ARG A 198 4.52 20.62 -12.68
C ARG A 198 3.03 20.90 -12.67
N ASN A 199 2.69 22.09 -13.11
CA ASN A 199 1.32 22.45 -13.48
C ASN A 199 0.96 21.82 -14.82
N VAL A 200 -0.31 21.47 -15.00
CA VAL A 200 -0.79 20.76 -16.19
C VAL A 200 -1.80 21.60 -16.94
N PHE A 201 -1.61 21.80 -18.25
CA PHE A 201 -2.61 22.40 -19.10
C PHE A 201 -3.62 21.35 -19.58
N SER A 202 -4.87 21.49 -19.16
CA SER A 202 -5.96 20.65 -19.64
C SER A 202 -6.46 21.13 -21.01
N ARG A 203 -6.15 20.38 -22.06
CA ARG A 203 -6.65 20.67 -23.41
C ARG A 203 -8.18 20.57 -23.50
N LYS A 204 -8.80 19.68 -22.71
CA LYS A 204 -10.25 19.50 -22.64
C LYS A 204 -10.94 20.71 -22.04
N GLU A 205 -10.40 21.23 -20.94
CA GLU A 205 -10.97 22.37 -20.19
C GLU A 205 -10.41 23.70 -20.67
N LYS A 206 -9.39 23.68 -21.54
CA LYS A 206 -8.69 24.86 -22.06
C LYS A 206 -8.16 25.80 -20.94
N ARG A 207 -7.71 25.21 -19.83
CA ARG A 207 -7.16 25.95 -18.68
C ARG A 207 -5.96 25.25 -18.05
N TRP A 208 -5.18 26.00 -17.32
CA TRP A 208 -4.12 25.48 -16.47
C TRP A 208 -4.69 24.94 -15.15
N HIS A 209 -4.18 23.79 -14.72
CA HIS A 209 -4.34 23.26 -13.38
C HIS A 209 -3.03 23.47 -12.64
N TYR A 210 -3.06 24.27 -11.58
CA TYR A 210 -1.91 24.63 -10.75
C TYR A 210 -1.62 23.57 -9.68
N SER A 211 -1.80 22.31 -10.02
CA SER A 211 -1.64 21.20 -9.09
C SER A 211 -0.20 21.02 -8.61
N GLY A 212 0.79 21.44 -9.40
CA GLY A 212 2.20 21.45 -8.98
C GLY A 212 2.43 22.45 -7.86
N ASP A 213 2.01 23.71 -8.07
CA ASP A 213 2.14 24.80 -7.09
C ASP A 213 1.38 24.47 -5.79
N GLU A 214 0.18 23.86 -5.91
CA GLU A 214 -0.59 23.42 -4.73
C GLU A 214 0.18 22.37 -3.91
N ARG A 215 0.87 21.40 -4.56
CA ARG A 215 1.67 20.40 -3.87
C ARG A 215 2.90 21.01 -3.21
N ILE A 216 3.59 21.92 -3.89
CA ILE A 216 4.75 22.65 -3.34
C ILE A 216 4.32 23.41 -2.09
N ARG A 217 3.25 24.22 -2.18
CA ARG A 217 2.72 24.96 -1.05
C ARG A 217 2.33 24.04 0.10
N ARG A 218 1.63 22.94 -0.20
CA ARG A 218 1.10 21.98 0.79
C ARG A 218 2.18 21.30 1.58
N TYR A 219 3.23 20.81 0.94
CA TYR A 219 4.21 19.96 1.61
C TYR A 219 5.51 20.69 1.98
N PHE A 220 5.89 21.69 1.23
CA PHE A 220 7.18 22.37 1.40
C PHE A 220 7.04 23.75 2.01
N GLU A 221 6.21 24.64 1.46
CA GLU A 221 6.04 25.98 1.99
C GLU A 221 5.28 25.99 3.33
N SER A 222 4.38 25.04 3.55
CA SER A 222 3.71 24.86 4.84
C SER A 222 4.65 24.41 5.97
N GLY A 223 5.85 23.93 5.61
CA GLY A 223 6.83 23.44 6.57
C GLY A 223 6.73 21.96 6.90
N LEU A 224 5.82 21.19 6.29
CA LEU A 224 5.69 19.74 6.55
C LEU A 224 6.98 18.99 6.24
N VAL A 225 7.52 19.11 5.01
CA VAL A 225 8.78 18.46 4.64
C VAL A 225 9.98 19.10 5.32
N PRO A 226 10.16 20.44 5.34
CA PRO A 226 11.28 21.06 6.06
C PRO A 226 11.30 20.80 7.56
N GLY A 227 10.13 20.54 8.16
CA GLY A 227 9.98 20.21 9.58
C GLY A 227 9.97 18.72 9.90
N SER A 228 10.09 17.86 8.89
CA SER A 228 10.07 16.41 9.08
C SER A 228 11.25 15.93 9.92
N GLU A 229 10.98 15.05 10.89
CA GLU A 229 12.01 14.37 11.67
C GLU A 229 12.66 13.23 10.88
N GLN A 230 12.08 12.84 9.75
CA GLN A 230 12.51 11.69 8.96
C GLN A 230 13.07 12.07 7.59
N ILE A 231 12.47 13.02 6.89
CA ILE A 231 12.87 13.39 5.53
C ILE A 231 14.03 14.39 5.59
N ILE A 232 15.10 14.12 4.84
CA ILE A 232 16.22 15.04 4.70
C ILE A 232 15.84 16.12 3.71
N PHE A 233 15.60 17.34 4.21
CA PHE A 233 15.32 18.51 3.40
C PHE A 233 15.65 19.78 4.19
N GLU A 234 16.52 20.64 3.64
CA GLU A 234 16.90 21.88 4.29
C GLU A 234 15.93 23.02 3.90
N LYS A 235 15.62 23.85 4.89
CA LYS A 235 14.77 25.03 4.66
C LYS A 235 15.41 25.96 3.62
N GLY A 236 14.64 26.29 2.58
CA GLY A 236 15.09 27.16 1.48
C GLY A 236 15.65 26.41 0.27
N GLN A 237 15.78 25.09 0.32
CA GLN A 237 16.07 24.29 -0.87
C GLN A 237 14.88 24.35 -1.84
N ASN A 238 15.18 24.26 -3.15
CA ASN A 238 14.15 24.18 -4.17
C ASN A 238 13.64 22.73 -4.28
N PRO A 239 12.36 22.45 -4.03
CA PRO A 239 11.81 21.10 -4.16
C PRO A 239 11.54 20.68 -5.61
N ILE A 240 11.51 21.62 -6.55
CA ILE A 240 11.20 21.35 -7.96
C ILE A 240 12.34 20.55 -8.60
N GLY A 241 11.99 19.49 -9.30
CA GLY A 241 12.97 18.63 -9.97
C GLY A 241 13.60 17.57 -9.07
N THR A 242 13.16 17.47 -7.80
CA THR A 242 13.64 16.46 -6.86
C THR A 242 12.88 15.15 -6.98
N VAL A 243 13.41 14.07 -6.40
CA VAL A 243 12.74 12.76 -6.33
C VAL A 243 11.39 12.82 -5.61
N PHE A 244 11.18 13.75 -4.69
CA PHE A 244 9.93 13.87 -3.93
C PHE A 244 8.70 14.14 -4.78
N PHE A 245 8.86 14.54 -6.03
CA PHE A 245 7.76 14.71 -6.99
C PHE A 245 7.69 13.62 -8.05
N GLN A 246 8.50 12.56 -7.93
CA GLN A 246 8.46 11.38 -8.80
C GLN A 246 7.85 10.18 -8.07
N GLU A 247 7.02 9.37 -8.74
CA GLU A 247 6.56 8.11 -8.15
C GLU A 247 7.66 7.03 -8.17
N PRO A 248 7.83 6.19 -7.14
CA PRO A 248 6.96 6.08 -5.96
C PRO A 248 7.32 7.04 -4.83
N PHE A 249 8.39 7.83 -4.93
CA PHE A 249 8.89 8.67 -3.84
C PHE A 249 7.88 9.70 -3.35
N TYR A 250 7.06 10.25 -4.26
CA TYR A 250 5.98 11.17 -3.88
C TYR A 250 4.97 10.50 -2.94
N GLN A 251 4.64 9.25 -3.20
CA GLN A 251 3.74 8.48 -2.34
C GLN A 251 4.41 8.14 -1.01
N LEU A 252 5.66 7.67 -1.03
CA LEU A 252 6.45 7.37 0.16
C LEU A 252 6.64 8.61 1.05
N MET A 253 6.92 9.77 0.47
CA MET A 253 7.01 11.05 1.19
C MET A 253 5.71 11.36 1.94
N ARG A 254 4.57 11.28 1.26
CA ARG A 254 3.27 11.60 1.85
C ARG A 254 2.94 10.68 3.02
N GLN A 255 3.18 9.38 2.87
CA GLN A 255 2.90 8.38 3.92
C GLN A 255 3.85 8.52 5.10
N THR A 256 5.12 8.87 4.87
CA THR A 256 6.07 9.20 5.93
C THR A 256 5.61 10.42 6.72
N LEU A 257 5.25 11.52 6.05
CA LEU A 257 4.71 12.71 6.70
C LEU A 257 3.42 12.41 7.46
N TRP A 258 2.54 11.59 6.88
CA TRP A 258 1.30 11.16 7.53
C TRP A 258 1.59 10.41 8.84
N ALA A 259 2.52 9.46 8.83
CA ALA A 259 2.89 8.71 10.02
C ALA A 259 3.48 9.62 11.11
N GLU A 260 4.35 10.56 10.74
CA GLU A 260 4.91 11.56 11.66
C GLU A 260 3.81 12.42 12.31
N GLN A 261 2.84 12.88 11.52
CA GLN A 261 1.75 13.71 12.02
C GLN A 261 0.81 12.92 12.95
N VAL A 262 0.51 11.66 12.63
CA VAL A 262 -0.28 10.77 13.50
C VAL A 262 0.40 10.63 14.86
N ILE A 263 1.72 10.39 14.88
CA ILE A 263 2.50 10.25 16.10
C ILE A 263 2.58 11.56 16.88
N ALA A 264 2.90 12.67 16.23
CA ALA A 264 3.02 13.98 16.86
C ALA A 264 1.72 14.41 17.55
N ASN A 265 0.57 14.03 16.98
CA ASN A 265 -0.75 14.32 17.51
C ASN A 265 -1.26 13.27 18.51
N LYS A 266 -0.51 12.18 18.77
CA LYS A 266 -0.91 11.07 19.64
C LYS A 266 -2.32 10.58 19.32
N ASP A 267 -2.58 10.32 18.04
CA ASP A 267 -3.92 9.99 17.56
C ASP A 267 -4.46 8.76 18.29
N ALA A 268 -5.58 8.93 18.98
CA ALA A 268 -6.20 7.89 19.81
C ALA A 268 -6.65 6.67 18.98
N PHE A 269 -6.99 6.88 17.70
CA PHE A 269 -7.33 5.78 16.79
C PHE A 269 -6.18 4.78 16.63
N PHE A 270 -4.93 5.22 16.83
CA PHE A 270 -3.71 4.41 16.82
C PHE A 270 -3.13 4.22 18.24
N HIS A 271 -4.00 4.19 19.26
CA HIS A 271 -3.61 3.99 20.68
C HIS A 271 -2.54 4.97 21.18
N GLY A 272 -2.48 6.18 20.62
CA GLY A 272 -1.45 7.17 20.97
C GLY A 272 -0.04 6.74 20.57
N ALA A 273 0.10 6.02 19.47
CA ALA A 273 1.39 5.53 19.00
C ALA A 273 2.50 6.58 19.07
N SER A 274 3.69 6.13 19.44
CA SER A 274 4.86 6.99 19.67
C SER A 274 5.96 6.80 18.62
N ASP A 275 5.83 5.80 17.76
CA ASP A 275 6.81 5.49 16.71
C ASP A 275 6.15 4.75 15.54
N TYR A 276 6.89 4.55 14.43
CA TYR A 276 6.42 3.84 13.26
C TYR A 276 7.55 3.14 12.50
N ILE A 277 7.20 2.15 11.70
CA ILE A 277 8.03 1.58 10.64
C ILE A 277 7.22 1.59 9.35
N HIS A 278 7.64 2.38 8.37
CA HIS A 278 6.97 2.46 7.07
C HIS A 278 7.31 1.21 6.23
N VAL A 279 6.31 0.42 5.90
CA VAL A 279 6.44 -0.85 5.20
C VAL A 279 6.03 -0.68 3.74
N HIS A 280 6.94 -0.97 2.82
CA HIS A 280 6.68 -0.97 1.39
C HIS A 280 6.80 -2.41 0.88
N VAL A 281 5.68 -3.04 0.57
CA VAL A 281 5.63 -4.42 0.07
C VAL A 281 5.76 -4.39 -1.44
N VAL A 282 6.85 -4.97 -1.95
CA VAL A 282 7.18 -5.00 -3.38
C VAL A 282 7.79 -6.35 -3.73
N PRO A 283 7.25 -7.10 -4.70
CA PRO A 283 7.86 -8.35 -5.15
C PRO A 283 9.33 -8.15 -5.54
N GLU A 284 10.21 -9.05 -5.10
CA GLU A 284 11.65 -8.96 -5.45
C GLU A 284 11.88 -9.08 -6.95
N ALA A 285 11.05 -9.85 -7.63
CA ALA A 285 11.10 -9.98 -9.08
C ALA A 285 10.66 -8.72 -9.85
N ASN A 286 10.00 -7.75 -9.20
CA ASN A 286 9.66 -6.46 -9.83
C ASN A 286 10.87 -5.51 -9.84
N THR A 287 11.91 -5.90 -10.56
CA THR A 287 13.16 -5.11 -10.73
C THR A 287 12.88 -3.78 -11.42
N THR A 288 11.89 -3.71 -12.31
CA THR A 288 11.49 -2.45 -12.97
C THR A 288 11.12 -1.36 -11.96
N LEU A 289 10.48 -1.73 -10.84
CA LEU A 289 10.17 -0.79 -9.77
C LEU A 289 11.34 -0.66 -8.76
N ARG A 290 11.92 -1.79 -8.33
CA ARG A 290 12.96 -1.79 -7.28
C ARG A 290 14.24 -1.09 -7.71
N ASP A 291 14.64 -1.26 -8.98
CA ASP A 291 15.84 -0.66 -9.56
C ASP A 291 15.54 0.68 -10.26
N LYS A 292 14.33 1.23 -10.05
CA LYS A 292 13.92 2.49 -10.66
C LYS A 292 14.84 3.64 -10.26
N THR A 293 15.37 4.32 -11.30
CA THR A 293 16.14 5.55 -11.17
C THR A 293 15.57 6.63 -12.09
N TYR A 294 15.85 7.88 -11.77
CA TYR A 294 15.41 9.05 -12.53
C TYR A 294 16.62 9.90 -12.94
N SER A 295 17.15 9.65 -14.13
CA SER A 295 18.25 10.45 -14.67
C SER A 295 17.91 11.95 -14.64
N LYS A 296 18.83 12.77 -14.14
CA LYS A 296 18.70 14.24 -14.02
C LYS A 296 17.55 14.69 -13.09
N VAL A 297 17.29 13.91 -12.07
CA VAL A 297 16.40 14.29 -10.97
C VAL A 297 17.25 14.42 -9.71
N ASP A 298 17.12 15.54 -9.02
CA ASP A 298 17.90 15.82 -7.83
C ASP A 298 17.55 14.80 -6.72
N TRP A 299 18.62 14.36 -6.01
CA TRP A 299 18.57 13.39 -4.92
C TRP A 299 18.23 11.94 -5.32
N ASP A 300 18.20 11.64 -6.61
CA ASP A 300 18.31 10.26 -7.09
C ASP A 300 19.78 9.83 -7.01
N ASN A 301 20.08 8.80 -6.24
CA ASN A 301 21.45 8.30 -6.07
C ASN A 301 21.91 7.33 -7.18
N GLY A 302 21.05 7.02 -8.15
CA GLY A 302 21.33 6.12 -9.25
C GLY A 302 21.43 4.63 -8.88
N LYS A 303 21.10 4.25 -7.64
CA LYS A 303 21.23 2.87 -7.11
C LYS A 303 19.88 2.17 -6.93
N GLY A 304 18.83 2.67 -7.58
CA GLY A 304 17.48 2.13 -7.49
C GLY A 304 16.62 2.78 -6.39
N MET A 305 15.34 2.43 -6.41
CA MET A 305 14.30 3.03 -5.58
C MET A 305 14.60 2.94 -4.08
N ILE A 306 14.93 1.75 -3.59
CA ILE A 306 15.13 1.51 -2.16
C ILE A 306 16.32 2.32 -1.64
N ALA A 307 17.43 2.27 -2.36
CA ALA A 307 18.65 2.97 -1.98
C ALA A 307 18.47 4.50 -2.06
N THR A 308 17.78 4.98 -3.09
CA THR A 308 17.44 6.40 -3.22
C THR A 308 16.55 6.87 -2.08
N TRP A 309 15.48 6.12 -1.75
CA TRP A 309 14.60 6.52 -0.67
C TRP A 309 15.33 6.54 0.68
N LYS A 310 16.05 5.47 1.01
CA LYS A 310 16.85 5.40 2.26
C LYS A 310 17.89 6.51 2.37
N ALA A 311 18.50 6.93 1.27
CA ALA A 311 19.46 8.03 1.26
C ALA A 311 18.82 9.41 1.54
N ASN A 312 17.51 9.53 1.39
CA ASN A 312 16.74 10.74 1.68
C ASN A 312 16.05 10.72 3.05
N LEU A 313 16.40 9.74 3.91
CA LEU A 313 15.85 9.60 5.26
C LEU A 313 16.93 9.78 6.33
N LYS A 314 16.60 10.49 7.41
CA LYS A 314 17.46 10.64 8.61
C LYS A 314 17.59 9.31 9.36
N HIS A 315 16.51 8.51 9.38
CA HIS A 315 16.38 7.22 10.04
C HIS A 315 15.96 6.15 9.03
N PRO A 316 16.89 5.67 8.17
CA PRO A 316 16.58 4.73 7.08
C PRO A 316 16.10 3.35 7.58
N GLU A 317 16.35 3.01 8.84
CA GLU A 317 15.84 1.80 9.51
C GLU A 317 14.31 1.83 9.70
N LYS A 318 13.70 3.01 9.75
CA LYS A 318 12.24 3.18 9.81
C LYS A 318 11.52 2.94 8.47
N TYR A 319 12.26 2.58 7.44
CA TYR A 319 11.68 2.18 6.15
C TYR A 319 12.14 0.77 5.78
N VAL A 320 11.16 -0.10 5.58
CA VAL A 320 11.35 -1.49 5.18
C VAL A 320 10.71 -1.71 3.82
N CYS A 321 11.49 -2.16 2.84
CA CYS A 321 10.95 -2.69 1.59
C CYS A 321 11.08 -4.22 1.61
N ILE A 322 9.95 -4.92 1.58
CA ILE A 322 9.88 -6.37 1.79
C ILE A 322 9.10 -7.05 0.66
N ASP A 323 9.56 -8.23 0.28
CA ASP A 323 8.83 -9.11 -0.65
C ASP A 323 7.60 -9.73 0.05
N PRO A 324 6.44 -9.89 -0.65
CA PRO A 324 5.24 -10.48 -0.06
C PRO A 324 5.47 -11.85 0.58
N LYS A 325 6.24 -12.75 -0.08
CA LYS A 325 6.55 -14.09 0.48
C LYS A 325 7.40 -13.98 1.73
N LYS A 326 8.39 -13.08 1.75
CA LYS A 326 9.25 -12.84 2.93
C LYS A 326 8.46 -12.24 4.08
N LEU A 327 7.45 -11.40 3.81
CA LEU A 327 6.53 -10.88 4.82
C LEU A 327 5.77 -12.02 5.52
N PHE A 328 5.43 -13.09 4.79
CA PHE A 328 4.73 -14.26 5.32
C PHE A 328 5.66 -15.33 5.91
N LYS A 329 6.97 -15.10 5.93
CA LYS A 329 7.96 -16.10 6.36
C LYS A 329 7.62 -16.72 7.73
N GLY A 330 7.27 -15.89 8.72
CA GLY A 330 6.94 -16.39 10.05
C GLY A 330 5.70 -17.29 10.08
N ILE A 331 4.68 -17.02 9.23
CA ILE A 331 3.50 -17.89 9.10
C ILE A 331 3.88 -19.20 8.40
N ILE A 332 4.75 -19.15 7.40
CA ILE A 332 5.19 -20.33 6.64
C ILE A 332 6.01 -21.28 7.50
N GLU A 333 6.86 -20.74 8.38
CA GLU A 333 7.79 -21.49 9.23
C GLU A 333 7.18 -21.95 10.56
N ASP A 334 6.01 -21.44 10.95
CA ASP A 334 5.28 -21.86 12.15
C ASP A 334 4.32 -23.02 11.80
N ASP A 335 4.50 -24.19 12.44
CA ASP A 335 3.70 -25.39 12.15
C ASP A 335 2.20 -25.20 12.36
N VAL A 336 1.79 -24.39 13.35
CA VAL A 336 0.37 -24.15 13.68
C VAL A 336 -0.24 -23.19 12.69
N LEU A 337 0.44 -22.08 12.40
CA LEU A 337 -0.06 -21.06 11.47
C LEU A 337 -0.04 -21.59 10.02
N SER A 338 1.01 -22.30 9.62
CA SER A 338 1.09 -22.88 8.27
C SER A 338 0.01 -23.93 8.03
N ALA A 339 -0.32 -24.76 9.03
CA ALA A 339 -1.45 -25.68 8.94
C ALA A 339 -2.78 -24.95 8.87
N ARG A 340 -2.99 -23.92 9.73
CA ARG A 340 -4.21 -23.09 9.76
C ARG A 340 -4.48 -22.39 8.43
N TYR A 341 -3.44 -21.88 7.80
CA TYR A 341 -3.51 -21.09 6.56
C TYR A 341 -3.08 -21.87 5.32
N SER A 342 -3.02 -23.21 5.36
CA SER A 342 -2.48 -24.03 4.27
C SER A 342 -3.12 -23.73 2.90
N ASN A 343 -4.45 -23.56 2.84
CA ASN A 343 -5.16 -23.24 1.59
C ASN A 343 -4.82 -21.81 1.10
N LEU A 344 -4.71 -20.85 2.02
CA LEU A 344 -4.30 -19.48 1.68
C LEU A 344 -2.86 -19.48 1.15
N LEU A 345 -1.94 -20.13 1.86
CA LEU A 345 -0.53 -20.20 1.45
C LEU A 345 -0.37 -20.85 0.08
N LYS A 346 -1.09 -21.96 -0.18
CA LYS A 346 -1.10 -22.59 -1.50
C LYS A 346 -1.60 -21.64 -2.60
N TYR A 347 -2.68 -20.90 -2.32
CA TYR A 347 -3.22 -19.91 -3.25
C TYR A 347 -2.23 -18.77 -3.52
N LEU A 348 -1.60 -18.24 -2.47
CA LEU A 348 -0.63 -17.14 -2.59
C LEU A 348 0.64 -17.58 -3.32
N GLU A 349 1.18 -18.77 -2.99
CA GLU A 349 2.35 -19.37 -3.64
C GLU A 349 2.11 -19.51 -5.15
N THR A 350 0.95 -20.05 -5.53
CA THR A 350 0.64 -20.33 -6.94
C THR A 350 0.37 -19.03 -7.71
N ARG A 351 -0.22 -18.03 -7.07
CA ARG A 351 -0.71 -16.85 -7.78
C ARG A 351 0.24 -15.65 -7.73
N TYR A 352 0.97 -15.46 -6.66
CA TYR A 352 1.69 -14.21 -6.42
C TYR A 352 3.19 -14.35 -6.14
N TRP A 353 3.65 -15.56 -5.72
CA TRP A 353 5.00 -15.77 -5.23
C TRP A 353 5.92 -16.54 -6.18
#